data_1ff85bfd8fb1744cf75bca43f542cff0
#
_entry.id   1ff85bfd8fb1744cf75bca43f542cff0
#
_cell.length_a   1.000
_cell.length_b   1.000
_cell.length_c   1.000
_cell.angle_alpha   90.00
_cell.angle_beta   90.00
_cell.angle_gamma   90.00
#
_symmetry.space_group_name_H-M   'P 1'
#
loop_
_entity.id
_entity.type
_entity.pdbx_description
1 polymer ?
#
loop_
_entity_poly.entity_id
_entity_poly.type
_entity_poly.pdbx_seq_one_letter_code
_entity_poly.pdbx_strand_id
1 'polypeptide(L)'
;MPLRQVRGVGRDPDGRVRIALIGTRGIPAAYSGFETAVEHLAERFTARGHEVVVYCRPHMTERRDRHAGARLVHLPTVRNKYLDTLVHTVVSTAHMATRLRPDVAIYFIAGNAPVVPFARLTGIPAILQIDGLDSERAKWPAPARAYLRMAERIAPRAATVAITDSEEV
;
A
#
# COMPACT_ATOMS: atom_id res chain seq x y z
N MET A 1 -0.35 21.26 -14.71
CA MET A 1 -1.50 21.03 -13.82
C MET A 1 -1.00 21.12 -12.38
N PRO A 2 -1.46 22.06 -11.54
CA PRO A 2 -0.96 22.16 -10.17
C PRO A 2 -1.41 20.92 -9.39
N LEU A 3 -0.47 20.25 -8.73
CA LEU A 3 -0.74 19.14 -7.83
C LEU A 3 -1.76 19.60 -6.79
N ARG A 4 -2.98 19.05 -6.84
CA ARG A 4 -3.98 19.26 -5.78
C ARG A 4 -3.32 18.78 -4.48
N GLN A 5 -3.12 19.69 -3.55
CA GLN A 5 -2.70 19.33 -2.21
C GLN A 5 -3.75 18.37 -1.65
N VAL A 6 -3.32 17.17 -1.29
CA VAL A 6 -4.18 16.19 -0.60
C VAL A 6 -4.53 16.82 0.75
N ARG A 7 -5.79 17.25 0.90
CA ARG A 7 -6.26 17.84 2.16
C ARG A 7 -6.10 16.80 3.28
N GLY A 8 -5.48 17.20 4.37
CA GLY A 8 -5.35 16.38 5.59
C GLY A 8 -3.99 15.71 5.78
N VAL A 9 -3.00 15.90 4.91
CA VAL A 9 -1.65 15.43 5.17
C VAL A 9 -1.00 16.39 6.17
N GLY A 10 -0.78 15.90 7.40
CA GLY A 10 0.03 16.57 8.40
C GLY A 10 1.46 16.77 7.87
N ARG A 11 2.08 17.89 8.22
CA ARG A 11 3.50 18.10 8.00
C ARG A 11 4.08 18.58 9.32
N ASP A 12 5.25 18.07 9.66
CA ASP A 12 6.00 18.66 10.76
C ASP A 12 6.50 20.08 10.38
N PRO A 13 7.05 20.86 11.32
CA PRO A 13 7.57 22.20 11.05
C PRO A 13 8.63 22.24 9.95
N ASP A 14 9.34 21.14 9.74
CA ASP A 14 10.41 20.99 8.74
C ASP A 14 9.86 20.50 7.38
N GLY A 15 8.53 20.35 7.24
CA GLY A 15 7.88 19.85 6.03
C GLY A 15 8.03 18.34 5.80
N ARG A 16 8.52 17.59 6.79
CA ARG A 16 8.64 16.13 6.74
C ARG A 16 7.29 15.49 6.87
N VAL A 17 7.13 14.35 6.21
CA VAL A 17 5.91 13.55 6.19
C VAL A 17 6.27 12.12 6.55
N ARG A 18 5.47 11.49 7.42
CA ARG A 18 5.57 10.05 7.69
C ARG A 18 4.66 9.30 6.73
N ILE A 19 5.25 8.42 5.92
CA ILE A 19 4.60 7.70 4.82
C ILE A 19 4.59 6.21 5.14
N ALA A 20 3.42 5.56 5.08
CA ALA A 20 3.29 4.11 5.16
C ALA A 20 3.05 3.51 3.77
N LEU A 21 3.82 2.49 3.39
CA LEU A 21 3.66 1.74 2.14
C LEU A 21 3.13 0.33 2.48
N ILE A 22 1.95 -0.01 1.96
CA ILE A 22 1.15 -1.18 2.39
C ILE A 22 0.61 -1.94 1.17
N GLY A 23 0.51 -3.26 1.26
CA GLY A 23 -0.23 -4.08 0.30
C GLY A 23 0.61 -4.90 -0.65
N THR A 24 1.94 -4.73 -0.63
CA THR A 24 2.89 -5.58 -1.38
C THR A 24 3.47 -6.68 -0.50
N ARG A 25 4.41 -7.44 -1.03
CA ARG A 25 5.17 -8.43 -0.24
C ARG A 25 6.21 -7.79 0.67
N GLY A 26 6.62 -6.55 0.34
CA GLY A 26 7.67 -5.79 1.00
C GLY A 26 8.93 -5.67 0.16
N ILE A 27 9.97 -5.09 0.74
CA ILE A 27 11.29 -4.87 0.13
C ILE A 27 12.39 -5.55 0.97
N PRO A 28 13.54 -5.96 0.40
CA PRO A 28 14.00 -5.77 -0.99
C PRO A 28 13.09 -6.43 -2.04
N ALA A 29 13.01 -5.81 -3.22
CA ALA A 29 12.20 -6.32 -4.33
C ALA A 29 12.77 -7.64 -4.87
N ALA A 30 11.95 -8.70 -4.86
CA ALA A 30 12.37 -10.02 -5.35
C ALA A 30 11.42 -10.63 -6.38
N TYR A 31 10.19 -10.11 -6.53
CA TYR A 31 9.14 -10.86 -7.21
C TYR A 31 8.34 -10.12 -8.28
N SER A 32 8.11 -8.80 -8.16
CA SER A 32 7.21 -8.10 -9.09
C SER A 32 7.53 -6.61 -9.25
N GLY A 33 6.93 -5.99 -10.26
CA GLY A 33 7.04 -4.55 -10.51
C GLY A 33 6.55 -3.69 -9.33
N PHE A 34 5.57 -4.15 -8.55
CA PHE A 34 5.10 -3.42 -7.38
C PHE A 34 6.16 -3.32 -6.28
N GLU A 35 6.87 -4.42 -5.98
CA GLU A 35 7.95 -4.37 -5.00
C GLU A 35 9.09 -3.45 -5.47
N THR A 36 9.43 -3.49 -6.75
CA THR A 36 10.40 -2.57 -7.36
C THR A 36 9.95 -1.12 -7.25
N ALA A 37 8.68 -0.83 -7.55
CA ALA A 37 8.13 0.51 -7.41
C ALA A 37 8.16 0.99 -5.95
N VAL A 38 7.80 0.12 -4.99
CA VAL A 38 7.85 0.44 -3.55
C VAL A 38 9.27 0.74 -3.10
N GLU A 39 10.25 -0.03 -3.55
CA GLU A 39 11.66 0.18 -3.22
C GLU A 39 12.16 1.53 -3.73
N HIS A 40 11.91 1.86 -5.00
CA HIS A 40 12.27 3.16 -5.56
C HIS A 40 11.52 4.34 -4.91
N LEU A 41 10.25 4.16 -4.56
CA LEU A 41 9.51 5.18 -3.81
C LEU A 41 10.10 5.39 -2.41
N ALA A 42 10.46 4.31 -1.72
CA ALA A 42 11.10 4.38 -0.41
C ALA A 42 12.43 5.14 -0.48
N GLU A 43 13.29 4.82 -1.45
CA GLU A 43 14.55 5.54 -1.69
C GLU A 43 14.33 7.03 -1.95
N ARG A 44 13.41 7.36 -2.85
CA ARG A 44 13.17 8.75 -3.26
C ARG A 44 12.53 9.59 -2.16
N PHE A 45 11.62 9.02 -1.37
CA PHE A 45 11.00 9.73 -0.27
C PHE A 45 11.98 9.93 0.89
N THR A 46 12.78 8.92 1.23
CA THR A 46 13.83 9.06 2.25
C THR A 46 14.93 10.03 1.85
N ALA A 47 15.33 10.04 0.58
CA ALA A 47 16.27 11.03 0.06
C ALA A 47 15.75 12.48 0.15
N ARG A 48 14.42 12.66 0.18
CA ARG A 48 13.76 13.97 0.41
C ARG A 48 13.53 14.29 1.89
N GLY A 49 14.03 13.47 2.80
CA GLY A 49 13.92 13.68 4.24
C GLY A 49 12.63 13.17 4.88
N HIS A 50 11.76 12.46 4.15
CA HIS A 50 10.54 11.88 4.72
C HIS A 50 10.84 10.62 5.52
N GLU A 51 10.01 10.33 6.54
CA GLU A 51 10.04 9.06 7.26
C GLU A 51 9.20 8.05 6.49
N VAL A 52 9.82 6.97 6.01
CA VAL A 52 9.14 5.94 5.24
C VAL A 52 9.10 4.63 6.03
N VAL A 53 7.93 4.02 6.09
CA VAL A 53 7.71 2.72 6.71
C VAL A 53 7.08 1.78 5.68
N VAL A 54 7.73 0.63 5.43
CA VAL A 54 7.25 -0.40 4.51
C VAL A 54 6.80 -1.62 5.30
N TYR A 55 5.59 -2.08 5.03
CA TYR A 55 5.05 -3.29 5.63
C TYR A 55 5.44 -4.52 4.82
N CYS A 56 6.11 -5.47 5.46
CA CYS A 56 6.71 -6.63 4.83
C CYS A 56 6.09 -7.93 5.37
N ARG A 57 6.00 -8.95 4.49
CA ARG A 57 5.58 -10.31 4.86
C ARG A 57 6.80 -11.14 5.25
N PRO A 58 6.86 -11.70 6.48
CA PRO A 58 8.07 -12.36 7.00
C PRO A 58 8.54 -13.58 6.20
N HIS A 59 7.64 -14.21 5.45
CA HIS A 59 7.96 -15.41 4.66
C HIS A 59 8.32 -15.09 3.20
N MET A 60 8.22 -13.81 2.80
CA MET A 60 8.47 -13.35 1.43
C MET A 60 9.67 -12.42 1.33
N THR A 61 10.09 -11.84 2.45
CA THR A 61 11.21 -10.90 2.51
C THR A 61 12.16 -11.28 3.61
N GLU A 62 13.45 -10.97 3.42
CA GLU A 62 14.44 -11.14 4.47
C GLU A 62 14.12 -10.23 5.66
N ARG A 63 14.28 -10.73 6.88
CA ARG A 63 14.09 -9.93 8.09
C ARG A 63 15.23 -8.94 8.25
N ARG A 64 14.89 -7.68 8.00
CA ARG A 64 15.76 -6.51 8.19
C ARG A 64 14.94 -5.41 8.84
N ASP A 65 15.58 -4.58 9.65
CA ASP A 65 14.91 -3.42 10.25
C ASP A 65 14.83 -2.24 9.30
N ARG A 66 15.77 -2.15 8.35
CA ARG A 66 15.86 -1.06 7.37
C ARG A 66 16.33 -1.56 6.01
N HIS A 67 15.81 -0.93 4.95
CA HIS A 67 16.27 -1.09 3.58
C HIS A 67 15.91 0.15 2.77
N ALA A 68 16.77 0.57 1.83
CA ALA A 68 16.54 1.76 0.99
C ALA A 68 16.19 3.03 1.81
N GLY A 69 16.78 3.17 3.01
CA GLY A 69 16.49 4.27 3.95
C GLY A 69 15.18 4.12 4.73
N ALA A 70 14.26 3.29 4.29
CA ALA A 70 12.98 3.05 4.95
C ALA A 70 13.10 2.07 6.13
N ARG A 71 12.24 2.24 7.12
CA ARG A 71 12.00 1.28 8.19
C ARG A 71 11.10 0.16 7.69
N LEU A 72 11.45 -1.10 7.98
CA LEU A 72 10.66 -2.27 7.64
C LEU A 72 9.89 -2.78 8.86
N VAL A 73 8.60 -3.05 8.66
CA VAL A 73 7.72 -3.62 9.69
C VAL A 73 7.22 -4.97 9.19
N HIS A 74 7.69 -6.03 9.81
CA HIS A 74 7.29 -7.39 9.46
C HIS A 74 6.12 -7.83 10.33
N LEU A 75 4.95 -8.02 9.71
CA LEU A 75 3.73 -8.45 10.40
C LEU A 75 3.27 -9.83 9.92
N PRO A 76 2.67 -10.62 10.81
CA PRO A 76 2.20 -11.95 10.47
C PRO A 76 1.07 -11.90 9.42
N THR A 77 0.99 -12.97 8.64
CA THR A 77 -0.09 -13.22 7.69
C THR A 77 -0.32 -14.72 7.55
N VAL A 78 -1.38 -15.09 6.83
CA VAL A 78 -1.69 -16.49 6.51
C VAL A 78 -0.93 -16.92 5.26
N ARG A 79 -0.33 -18.11 5.26
CA ARG A 79 0.33 -18.68 4.07
C ARG A 79 -0.70 -19.30 3.12
N ASN A 80 -1.55 -18.46 2.55
CA ASN A 80 -2.58 -18.88 1.58
C ASN A 80 -2.50 -17.99 0.34
N LYS A 81 -2.41 -18.61 -0.83
CA LYS A 81 -2.22 -17.93 -2.12
C LYS A 81 -3.23 -16.78 -2.38
N TYR A 82 -4.45 -16.89 -1.87
CA TYR A 82 -5.53 -15.96 -2.14
C TYR A 82 -5.76 -14.95 -1.00
N LEU A 83 -5.47 -15.35 0.24
CA LEU A 83 -5.76 -14.54 1.43
C LEU A 83 -4.54 -13.80 2.00
N ASP A 84 -3.34 -14.24 1.66
CA ASP A 84 -2.09 -13.70 2.20
C ASP A 84 -2.02 -12.17 2.08
N THR A 85 -2.27 -11.63 0.89
CA THR A 85 -2.23 -10.18 0.66
C THR A 85 -3.28 -9.44 1.48
N LEU A 86 -4.52 -9.92 1.46
CA LEU A 86 -5.62 -9.25 2.13
C LEU A 86 -5.44 -9.26 3.66
N VAL A 87 -5.13 -10.42 4.24
CA VAL A 87 -4.90 -10.55 5.69
C VAL A 87 -3.73 -9.68 6.13
N HIS A 88 -2.60 -9.71 5.40
CA HIS A 88 -1.47 -8.85 5.71
C HIS A 88 -1.85 -7.37 5.65
N THR A 89 -2.62 -6.96 4.65
CA THR A 89 -3.06 -5.56 4.51
C THR A 89 -3.97 -5.15 5.66
N VAL A 90 -4.90 -6.01 6.11
CA VAL A 90 -5.74 -5.75 7.29
C VAL A 90 -4.89 -5.56 8.55
N VAL A 91 -3.98 -6.50 8.83
CA VAL A 91 -3.10 -6.44 10.01
C VAL A 91 -2.19 -5.21 9.95
N SER A 92 -1.64 -4.90 8.77
CA SER A 92 -0.80 -3.72 8.55
C SER A 92 -1.58 -2.43 8.76
N THR A 93 -2.82 -2.36 8.27
CA THR A 93 -3.70 -1.19 8.46
C THR A 93 -4.04 -0.99 9.94
N ALA A 94 -4.37 -2.05 10.67
CA ALA A 94 -4.63 -1.98 12.10
C ALA A 94 -3.39 -1.51 12.90
N HIS A 95 -2.21 -2.07 12.61
CA HIS A 95 -0.96 -1.65 13.23
C HIS A 95 -0.63 -0.19 12.88
N MET A 96 -0.77 0.18 11.63
CA MET A 96 -0.55 1.55 11.17
C MET A 96 -1.45 2.54 11.91
N ALA A 97 -2.75 2.27 11.99
CA ALA A 97 -3.73 3.16 12.59
C ALA A 97 -3.53 3.33 14.12
N THR A 98 -3.06 2.28 14.81
CA THR A 98 -2.94 2.28 16.27
C THR A 98 -1.55 2.65 16.78
N ARG A 99 -0.50 2.25 16.07
CA ARG A 99 0.90 2.35 16.54
C ARG A 99 1.73 3.37 15.76
N LEU A 100 1.63 3.38 14.44
CA LEU A 100 2.47 4.23 13.61
C LEU A 100 1.87 5.64 13.43
N ARG A 101 0.58 5.73 13.14
CA ARG A 101 -0.17 6.97 12.83
C ARG A 101 0.56 7.84 11.81
N PRO A 102 0.75 7.38 10.58
CA PRO A 102 1.43 8.13 9.55
C PRO A 102 0.59 9.30 9.06
N ASP A 103 1.22 10.28 8.41
CA ASP A 103 0.53 11.40 7.79
C ASP A 103 -0.19 11.00 6.49
N VAL A 104 0.28 9.93 5.83
CA VAL A 104 -0.33 9.36 4.64
C VAL A 104 -0.02 7.88 4.51
N ALA A 105 -0.98 7.10 4.01
CA ALA A 105 -0.80 5.70 3.66
C ALA A 105 -0.94 5.51 2.15
N ILE A 106 -0.01 4.78 1.54
CA ILE A 106 -0.06 4.40 0.13
C ILE A 106 -0.29 2.89 0.07
N TYR A 107 -1.43 2.51 -0.49
CA TYR A 107 -1.81 1.14 -0.73
C TYR A 107 -1.53 0.76 -2.17
N PHE A 108 -1.12 -0.46 -2.37
CA PHE A 108 -0.86 -1.03 -3.68
C PHE A 108 -1.83 -2.17 -3.96
N ILE A 109 -2.12 -2.40 -5.24
CA ILE A 109 -2.97 -3.48 -5.75
C ILE A 109 -4.46 -3.23 -5.47
N ALA A 110 -5.29 -3.23 -6.52
CA ALA A 110 -6.73 -3.00 -6.45
C ALA A 110 -7.46 -3.96 -5.48
N GLY A 111 -6.97 -5.20 -5.34
CA GLY A 111 -7.52 -6.18 -4.40
C GLY A 111 -7.51 -5.75 -2.93
N ASN A 112 -6.74 -4.72 -2.57
CA ASN A 112 -6.73 -4.15 -1.23
C ASN A 112 -7.76 -3.03 -1.01
N ALA A 113 -8.49 -2.60 -2.05
CA ALA A 113 -9.46 -1.51 -1.97
C ALA A 113 -10.49 -1.64 -0.82
N PRO A 114 -11.03 -2.83 -0.48
CA PRO A 114 -11.95 -2.97 0.66
C PRO A 114 -11.37 -2.60 2.02
N VAL A 115 -10.03 -2.63 2.17
CA VAL A 115 -9.35 -2.31 3.44
C VAL A 115 -9.05 -0.81 3.56
N VAL A 116 -8.89 -0.11 2.45
CA VAL A 116 -8.49 1.31 2.40
C VAL A 116 -9.41 2.25 3.21
N PRO A 117 -10.75 2.09 3.20
CA PRO A 117 -11.64 2.94 3.99
C PRO A 117 -11.36 2.92 5.49
N PHE A 118 -10.82 1.82 6.03
CA PHE A 118 -10.47 1.75 7.46
C PHE A 118 -9.36 2.74 7.85
N ALA A 119 -8.38 2.98 6.98
CA ALA A 119 -7.38 4.03 7.20
C ALA A 119 -8.03 5.42 7.23
N ARG A 120 -8.95 5.69 6.30
CA ARG A 120 -9.65 6.97 6.23
C ARG A 120 -10.55 7.22 7.45
N LEU A 121 -11.18 6.19 7.98
CA LEU A 121 -11.99 6.28 9.21
C LEU A 121 -11.14 6.66 10.44
N THR A 122 -9.85 6.36 10.44
CA THR A 122 -8.91 6.80 11.48
C THR A 122 -8.30 8.18 11.22
N GLY A 123 -8.74 8.88 10.18
CA GLY A 123 -8.26 10.21 9.82
C GLY A 123 -6.97 10.21 8.98
N ILE A 124 -6.47 9.04 8.56
CA ILE A 124 -5.26 8.92 7.76
C ILE A 124 -5.64 8.98 6.28
N PRO A 125 -5.17 9.99 5.52
CA PRO A 125 -5.35 10.03 4.08
C PRO A 125 -4.75 8.80 3.41
N ALA A 126 -5.52 8.18 2.52
CA ALA A 126 -5.11 6.95 1.85
C ALA A 126 -5.05 7.16 0.33
N ILE A 127 -3.91 6.81 -0.25
CA ILE A 127 -3.68 6.74 -1.69
C ILE A 127 -3.74 5.27 -2.08
N LEU A 128 -4.42 4.94 -3.17
CA LEU A 128 -4.44 3.59 -3.73
C LEU A 128 -3.87 3.61 -5.14
N GLN A 129 -2.78 2.85 -5.34
CA GLN A 129 -2.22 2.62 -6.65
C GLN A 129 -2.81 1.34 -7.26
N ILE A 130 -3.31 1.46 -8.48
CA ILE A 130 -3.94 0.40 -9.26
C ILE A 130 -3.08 0.20 -10.51
N ASP A 131 -2.70 -1.05 -10.78
CA ASP A 131 -1.95 -1.49 -11.96
C ASP A 131 -2.80 -2.50 -12.73
N GLY A 132 -3.57 -2.02 -13.69
CA GLY A 132 -4.44 -2.83 -14.54
C GLY A 132 -5.56 -3.56 -13.81
N LEU A 133 -6.30 -4.37 -14.55
CA LEU A 133 -7.43 -5.15 -14.05
C LEU A 133 -6.96 -6.58 -13.69
N ASP A 134 -6.68 -6.80 -12.41
CA ASP A 134 -6.28 -8.13 -11.90
C ASP A 134 -7.37 -9.20 -12.12
N SER A 135 -8.64 -8.79 -12.14
CA SER A 135 -9.79 -9.70 -12.38
C SER A 135 -9.78 -10.37 -13.76
N GLU A 136 -9.11 -9.77 -14.74
CA GLU A 136 -9.00 -10.30 -16.10
C GLU A 136 -7.91 -11.36 -16.25
N ARG A 137 -7.01 -11.46 -15.28
CA ARG A 137 -5.91 -12.43 -15.33
C ARG A 137 -6.43 -13.87 -15.17
N ALA A 138 -6.15 -14.72 -16.16
CA ALA A 138 -6.60 -16.12 -16.23
C ALA A 138 -6.19 -17.00 -15.03
N LYS A 139 -5.18 -16.58 -14.26
CA LYS A 139 -4.67 -17.33 -13.09
C LYS A 139 -5.66 -17.41 -11.92
N TRP A 140 -6.72 -16.60 -11.91
CA TRP A 140 -7.64 -16.51 -10.79
C TRP A 140 -8.88 -17.41 -10.98
N PRO A 141 -9.26 -18.22 -9.98
CA PRO A 141 -10.51 -18.96 -9.99
C PRO A 141 -11.72 -18.02 -9.90
N ALA A 142 -12.91 -18.51 -10.29
CA ALA A 142 -14.11 -17.69 -10.36
C ALA A 142 -14.44 -16.89 -9.10
N PRO A 143 -14.35 -17.42 -7.86
CA PRO A 143 -14.60 -16.64 -6.65
C PRO A 143 -13.60 -15.50 -6.45
N ALA A 144 -12.32 -15.76 -6.73
CA ALA A 144 -11.29 -14.72 -6.61
C ALA A 144 -11.48 -13.61 -7.66
N ARG A 145 -11.87 -13.96 -8.90
CA ARG A 145 -12.22 -12.99 -9.93
C ARG A 145 -13.42 -12.13 -9.56
N ALA A 146 -14.44 -12.74 -8.94
CA ALA A 146 -15.61 -11.99 -8.46
C ALA A 146 -15.24 -10.98 -7.37
N TYR A 147 -14.38 -11.38 -6.42
CA TYR A 147 -13.83 -10.51 -5.41
C TYR A 147 -13.01 -9.35 -6.02
N LEU A 148 -12.12 -9.66 -6.96
CA LEU A 148 -11.27 -8.65 -7.61
C LEU A 148 -12.12 -7.63 -8.39
N ARG A 149 -13.11 -8.08 -9.16
CA ARG A 149 -14.06 -7.16 -9.83
C ARG A 149 -14.81 -6.24 -8.87
N MET A 150 -15.23 -6.76 -7.72
CA MET A 150 -15.84 -5.94 -6.68
C MET A 150 -14.83 -4.93 -6.12
N ALA A 151 -13.61 -5.36 -5.81
CA ALA A 151 -12.55 -4.49 -5.30
C ALA A 151 -12.18 -3.39 -6.29
N GLU A 152 -12.03 -3.72 -7.57
CA GLU A 152 -11.75 -2.76 -8.66
C GLU A 152 -12.87 -1.71 -8.81
N ARG A 153 -14.14 -2.13 -8.71
CA ARG A 153 -15.29 -1.21 -8.78
C ARG A 153 -15.33 -0.18 -7.64
N ILE A 154 -14.94 -0.60 -6.45
CA ILE A 154 -14.96 0.29 -5.27
C ILE A 154 -13.67 1.13 -5.15
N ALA A 155 -12.58 0.71 -5.78
CA ALA A 155 -11.26 1.32 -5.65
C ALA A 155 -11.25 2.84 -5.82
N PRO A 156 -11.92 3.44 -6.83
CA PRO A 156 -11.93 4.89 -7.01
C PRO A 156 -12.59 5.67 -5.86
N ARG A 157 -13.47 5.02 -5.10
CA ARG A 157 -14.19 5.62 -3.96
C ARG A 157 -13.59 5.25 -2.61
N ALA A 158 -12.84 4.17 -2.55
CA ALA A 158 -12.23 3.65 -1.33
C ALA A 158 -11.12 4.57 -0.81
N ALA A 159 -10.32 5.12 -1.70
CA ALA A 159 -9.17 5.96 -1.39
C ALA A 159 -9.51 7.46 -1.35
N THR A 160 -8.63 8.26 -0.73
CA THR A 160 -8.64 9.72 -0.84
C THR A 160 -8.20 10.13 -2.25
N VAL A 161 -7.22 9.41 -2.80
CA VAL A 161 -6.74 9.55 -4.18
C VAL A 161 -6.48 8.15 -4.74
N ALA A 162 -7.00 7.86 -5.91
CA ALA A 162 -6.63 6.71 -6.70
C ALA A 162 -5.61 7.13 -7.78
N ILE A 163 -4.55 6.35 -7.93
CA ILE A 163 -3.52 6.54 -8.96
C ILE A 163 -3.54 5.31 -9.85
N THR A 164 -3.60 5.52 -11.14
CA THR A 164 -3.45 4.47 -12.15
C THR A 164 -2.33 4.84 -13.10
N ASP A 165 -1.64 3.87 -13.62
CA ASP A 165 -0.59 3.98 -14.63
C ASP A 165 -1.11 3.77 -16.05
N SER A 166 -2.40 3.47 -16.20
CA SER A 166 -3.11 3.32 -17.47
C SER A 166 -4.30 4.27 -17.54
N GLU A 167 -4.55 4.84 -18.74
CA GLU A 167 -5.74 5.66 -19.01
C GLU A 167 -7.02 4.81 -19.16
N GLU A 168 -6.88 3.49 -19.26
CA GLU A 168 -7.98 2.55 -19.50
C GLU A 168 -8.55 1.90 -18.22
N VAL A 169 -8.19 2.38 -17.02
CA VAL A 169 -8.68 1.83 -15.75
C VAL A 169 -9.71 2.72 -15.08
#